data_b71eb0a2ced95ef4bf61d65f34e04b63
#
_entry.id   b71eb0a2ced95ef4bf61d65f34e04b63
#
_cell.length_a   1.000
_cell.length_b   1.000
_cell.length_c   1.000
_cell.angle_alpha   90.00
_cell.angle_beta   90.00
_cell.angle_gamma   90.00
#
_symmetry.space_group_name_H-M   'P 1'
#
loop_
_entity.id
_entity.type
_entity.pdbx_description
1 polymer ?
#
loop_
_entity_poly.entity_id
_entity_poly.type
_entity_poly.pdbx_seq_one_letter_code
_entity_poly.pdbx_strand_id
1 'polypeptide(L)'
;MTLKYINKNIENLKEDLACTNKTIESIENYKGLLEFHDEKLKRAYRLREEIEHRIQDLETQKSILLLQAMKASLQDCINEAESAEERADYIDMMSKFEFLHPGI
;
A
#
# COMPACT_ATOMS: atom_id res chain seq x y z
N MET A 1 -13.46 -3.12 2.37
CA MET A 1 -12.78 -2.08 1.55
C MET A 1 -12.37 -2.70 0.22
N THR A 2 -12.74 -2.13 -0.89
CA THR A 2 -12.40 -2.66 -2.21
C THR A 2 -11.02 -2.20 -2.67
N LEU A 3 -10.39 -2.97 -3.54
CA LEU A 3 -9.09 -2.61 -4.13
C LEU A 3 -9.16 -1.27 -4.88
N LYS A 4 -10.26 -1.02 -5.59
CA LYS A 4 -10.50 0.24 -6.30
C LYS A 4 -10.50 1.44 -5.33
N TYR A 5 -11.14 1.30 -4.19
CA TYR A 5 -11.18 2.34 -3.16
C TYR A 5 -9.79 2.60 -2.57
N ILE A 6 -9.04 1.54 -2.28
CA ILE A 6 -7.67 1.65 -1.76
C ILE A 6 -6.77 2.35 -2.77
N ASN A 7 -6.81 1.96 -4.04
CA ASN A 7 -6.02 2.59 -5.10
C ASN A 7 -6.34 4.07 -5.25
N LYS A 8 -7.62 4.43 -5.18
CA LYS A 8 -8.06 5.83 -5.26
C LYS A 8 -7.50 6.65 -4.10
N ASN A 9 -7.56 6.12 -2.90
CA ASN A 9 -7.02 6.80 -1.71
C ASN A 9 -5.51 6.95 -1.78
N ILE A 10 -4.79 5.93 -2.26
CA ILE A 10 -3.34 6.02 -2.46
C ILE A 10 -3.01 7.13 -3.47
N GLU A 11 -3.72 7.22 -4.59
CA GLU A 11 -3.53 8.29 -5.58
C GLU A 11 -3.74 9.66 -4.96
N ASN A 12 -4.84 9.84 -4.22
CA ASN A 12 -5.15 11.12 -3.58
C ASN A 12 -4.08 11.51 -2.56
N LEU A 13 -3.60 10.56 -1.77
CA LEU A 13 -2.54 10.79 -0.79
C LEU A 13 -1.21 11.13 -1.45
N LYS A 14 -0.89 10.52 -2.60
CA LYS A 14 0.31 10.86 -3.37
C LYS A 14 0.24 12.28 -3.93
N GLU A 15 -0.94 12.74 -4.35
CA GLU A 15 -1.15 14.12 -4.77
C GLU A 15 -0.96 15.07 -3.58
N ASP A 16 -1.53 14.74 -2.41
CA ASP A 16 -1.35 15.51 -1.18
C ASP A 16 0.12 15.57 -0.77
N LEU A 17 0.84 14.46 -0.91
CA LEU A 17 2.27 14.40 -0.62
C LEU A 17 3.07 15.32 -1.55
N ALA A 18 2.75 15.33 -2.85
CA ALA A 18 3.40 16.21 -3.81
C ALA A 18 3.15 17.70 -3.46
N CYS A 19 1.93 18.05 -3.08
CA CYS A 19 1.60 19.41 -2.64
C CYS A 19 2.34 19.78 -1.35
N THR A 20 2.43 18.86 -0.39
CA THR A 20 3.15 19.07 0.87
C THR A 20 4.65 19.28 0.61
N ASN A 21 5.25 18.50 -0.28
CA ASN A 21 6.65 18.67 -0.65
C ASN A 21 6.93 20.03 -1.30
N LYS A 22 6.02 20.50 -2.16
CA LYS A 22 6.12 21.84 -2.74
C LYS A 22 6.01 22.94 -1.67
N THR A 23 5.15 22.77 -0.69
CA THR A 23 5.00 23.68 0.43
C THR A 23 6.29 23.73 1.26
N ILE A 24 6.87 22.59 1.57
CA ILE A 24 8.15 22.49 2.29
C ILE A 24 9.25 23.21 1.52
N GLU A 25 9.38 22.95 0.24
CA GLU A 25 10.35 23.61 -0.64
C GLU A 25 10.20 25.12 -0.63
N SER A 26 8.95 25.60 -0.74
CA SER A 26 8.66 27.03 -0.69
C SER A 26 9.05 27.65 0.64
N ILE A 27 8.74 27.00 1.76
CA ILE A 27 9.11 27.49 3.10
C ILE A 27 10.63 27.53 3.24
N GLU A 28 11.33 26.50 2.81
CA GLU A 28 12.79 26.44 2.87
C GLU A 28 13.45 27.52 2.03
N ASN A 29 12.91 27.80 0.83
CA ASN A 29 13.44 28.82 -0.06
C ASN A 29 13.23 30.25 0.46
N TYR A 30 12.20 30.47 1.26
CA TYR A 30 11.89 31.78 1.84
C TYR A 30 12.34 31.91 3.29
N LYS A 31 13.34 31.15 3.69
CA LYS A 31 13.91 31.21 5.03
C LYS A 31 14.33 32.62 5.41
N GLY A 32 13.86 33.09 6.56
CA GLY A 32 14.14 34.44 7.05
C GLY A 32 13.15 35.50 6.55
N LEU A 33 12.31 35.18 5.56
CA LEU A 33 11.29 36.09 5.04
C LEU A 33 9.90 35.81 5.63
N LEU A 34 9.71 34.62 6.23
CA LEU A 34 8.45 34.20 6.81
C LEU A 34 8.51 34.27 8.32
N GLU A 35 7.51 34.90 8.92
CA GLU A 35 7.29 34.84 10.36
C GLU A 35 6.96 33.41 10.75
N PHE A 36 7.50 32.95 11.88
CA PHE A 36 7.33 31.58 12.37
C PHE A 36 7.78 30.49 11.37
N HIS A 37 8.83 30.77 10.61
CA HIS A 37 9.39 29.84 9.62
C HIS A 37 9.62 28.43 10.19
N ASP A 38 10.25 28.30 11.34
CA ASP A 38 10.58 27.01 11.93
C ASP A 38 9.35 26.23 12.37
N GLU A 39 8.32 26.91 12.87
CA GLU A 39 7.06 26.27 13.25
C GLU A 39 6.30 25.78 12.03
N LYS A 40 6.23 26.59 10.98
CA LYS A 40 5.59 26.21 9.71
C LYS A 40 6.29 25.01 9.09
N LEU A 41 7.60 25.00 9.12
CA LEU A 41 8.40 23.91 8.58
C LEU A 41 8.18 22.62 9.37
N LYS A 42 8.15 22.67 10.69
CA LYS A 42 7.86 21.51 11.55
C LYS A 42 6.47 20.93 11.26
N ARG A 43 5.46 21.80 11.11
CA ARG A 43 4.10 21.36 10.78
C ARG A 43 4.05 20.68 9.41
N ALA A 44 4.74 21.23 8.43
CA ALA A 44 4.80 20.66 7.09
C ALA A 44 5.51 19.30 7.07
N TYR A 45 6.60 19.14 7.79
CA TYR A 45 7.28 17.86 7.93
C TYR A 45 6.43 16.82 8.65
N ARG A 46 5.71 17.20 9.70
CA ARG A 46 4.79 16.33 10.41
C ARG A 46 3.66 15.86 9.50
N LEU A 47 3.09 16.76 8.71
CA LEU A 47 2.05 16.41 7.76
C LEU A 47 2.56 15.43 6.71
N ARG A 48 3.77 15.65 6.19
CA ARG A 48 4.40 14.74 5.23
C ARG A 48 4.55 13.34 5.81
N GLU A 49 5.03 13.24 7.03
CA GLU A 49 5.22 11.97 7.73
C GLU A 49 3.89 11.23 7.92
N GLU A 50 2.84 11.93 8.31
CA GLU A 50 1.49 11.36 8.44
C GLU A 50 0.96 10.85 7.11
N ILE A 51 1.15 11.59 6.02
CA ILE A 51 0.72 11.17 4.68
C ILE A 51 1.49 9.94 4.24
N GLU A 52 2.81 9.92 4.42
CA GLU A 52 3.65 8.76 4.08
C GLU A 52 3.23 7.50 4.84
N HIS A 53 2.91 7.63 6.13
CA HIS A 53 2.41 6.53 6.94
C HIS A 53 1.07 5.99 6.41
N ARG A 54 0.14 6.86 6.07
CA ARG A 54 -1.15 6.45 5.50
C ARG A 54 -1.00 5.73 4.18
N ILE A 55 -0.11 6.20 3.32
CA ILE A 55 0.20 5.53 2.04
C ILE A 55 0.72 4.13 2.32
N GLN A 56 1.67 3.99 3.23
CA GLN A 56 2.26 2.70 3.58
C GLN A 56 1.21 1.73 4.13
N ASP A 57 0.33 2.19 5.01
CA ASP A 57 -0.74 1.36 5.57
C ASP A 57 -1.70 0.87 4.47
N LEU A 58 -2.08 1.74 3.56
CA LEU A 58 -2.95 1.38 2.44
C LEU A 58 -2.27 0.43 1.46
N GLU A 59 -0.99 0.60 1.19
CA GLU A 59 -0.21 -0.32 0.36
C GLU A 59 -0.10 -1.69 1.00
N THR A 60 0.04 -1.76 2.32
CA THR A 60 0.01 -3.02 3.07
C THR A 60 -1.35 -3.70 2.95
N GLN A 61 -2.45 -2.97 3.12
CA GLN A 61 -3.80 -3.50 2.95
C GLN A 61 -4.03 -4.00 1.53
N LYS A 62 -3.55 -3.26 0.52
CA LYS A 62 -3.61 -3.66 -0.87
C LYS A 62 -2.89 -4.99 -1.10
N SER A 63 -1.68 -5.14 -0.56
CA SER A 63 -0.90 -6.38 -0.68
C SER A 63 -1.63 -7.56 -0.07
N ILE A 64 -2.23 -7.39 1.11
CA ILE A 64 -3.01 -8.43 1.78
C ILE A 64 -4.19 -8.86 0.92
N LEU A 65 -4.94 -7.91 0.36
CA LEU A 65 -6.09 -8.22 -0.51
C LEU A 65 -5.67 -8.98 -1.77
N LEU A 66 -4.56 -8.59 -2.38
CA LEU A 66 -4.03 -9.29 -3.56
C LEU A 66 -3.59 -10.72 -3.22
N LEU A 67 -2.94 -10.92 -2.08
CA LEU A 67 -2.53 -12.26 -1.63
C LEU A 67 -3.74 -13.13 -1.31
N GLN A 68 -4.77 -12.57 -0.68
CA GLN A 68 -6.02 -13.30 -0.43
C GLN A 68 -6.70 -13.71 -1.74
N ALA A 69 -6.71 -12.83 -2.75
CA ALA A 69 -7.26 -13.14 -4.06
C ALA A 69 -6.47 -14.25 -4.76
N MET A 70 -5.13 -14.24 -4.65
CA MET A 70 -4.28 -15.30 -5.18
C MET A 70 -4.56 -16.64 -4.51
N LYS A 71 -4.70 -16.66 -3.19
CA LYS A 71 -5.05 -17.87 -2.44
C LYS A 71 -6.39 -18.44 -2.88
N ALA A 72 -7.40 -17.58 -3.03
CA ALA A 72 -8.72 -17.98 -3.49
C ALA A 72 -8.67 -18.57 -4.90
N SER A 73 -7.89 -17.97 -5.81
CA SER A 73 -7.68 -18.49 -7.16
C SER A 73 -7.03 -19.86 -7.17
N LEU A 74 -6.01 -20.07 -6.31
CA LEU A 74 -5.38 -21.40 -6.18
C LEU A 74 -6.37 -22.44 -5.65
N GLN A 75 -7.20 -22.06 -4.68
CA GLN A 75 -8.23 -22.96 -4.16
C GLN A 75 -9.25 -23.35 -5.24
N ASP A 76 -9.66 -22.40 -6.08
CA ASP A 76 -10.55 -22.67 -7.21
C ASP A 76 -9.88 -23.62 -8.21
N CYS A 77 -8.59 -23.44 -8.49
CA CYS A 77 -7.83 -24.34 -9.35
C CYS A 77 -7.79 -25.76 -8.78
N ILE A 78 -7.60 -25.92 -7.48
CA ILE A 78 -7.63 -27.23 -6.81
C ILE A 78 -9.01 -27.87 -6.97
N ASN A 79 -10.07 -27.11 -6.72
CA ASN A 79 -11.45 -27.60 -6.77
C ASN A 79 -11.88 -27.98 -8.20
N GLU A 80 -11.39 -27.27 -9.20
CA GLU A 80 -11.76 -27.45 -10.62
C GLU A 80 -10.79 -28.36 -11.39
N ALA A 81 -9.72 -28.86 -10.75
CA ALA A 81 -8.76 -29.73 -11.40
C ALA A 81 -9.41 -30.98 -11.98
N GLU A 82 -9.11 -31.26 -13.26
CA GLU A 82 -9.72 -32.37 -14.00
C GLU A 82 -9.00 -33.71 -13.75
N SER A 83 -7.73 -33.70 -13.31
CA SER A 83 -6.93 -34.88 -13.04
C SER A 83 -6.32 -34.80 -11.65
N ALA A 84 -5.95 -35.99 -11.12
CA ALA A 84 -5.25 -36.10 -9.85
C ALA A 84 -3.86 -35.47 -9.90
N GLU A 85 -3.19 -35.57 -11.04
CA GLU A 85 -1.86 -34.97 -11.26
C GLU A 85 -1.91 -33.46 -11.26
N GLU A 86 -2.87 -32.88 -11.98
CA GLU A 86 -3.11 -31.45 -12.01
C GLU A 86 -3.45 -30.91 -10.63
N ARG A 87 -4.31 -31.62 -9.90
CA ARG A 87 -4.68 -31.24 -8.53
C ARG A 87 -3.48 -31.24 -7.59
N ALA A 88 -2.61 -32.26 -7.72
CA ALA A 88 -1.40 -32.37 -6.90
C ALA A 88 -0.46 -31.18 -7.14
N ASP A 89 -0.34 -30.71 -8.37
CA ASP A 89 0.47 -29.53 -8.72
C ASP A 89 -0.07 -28.27 -8.06
N TYR A 90 -1.39 -28.05 -8.09
CA TYR A 90 -2.02 -26.90 -7.43
C TYR A 90 -1.93 -26.98 -5.92
N ILE A 91 -2.04 -28.16 -5.32
CA ILE A 91 -1.85 -28.36 -3.88
C ILE A 91 -0.42 -28.03 -3.47
N ASP A 92 0.57 -28.41 -4.27
CA ASP A 92 1.96 -28.05 -4.03
C ASP A 92 2.17 -26.52 -4.08
N MET A 93 1.60 -25.85 -5.07
CA MET A 93 1.63 -24.40 -5.17
C MET A 93 0.97 -23.72 -3.95
N MET A 94 -0.17 -24.24 -3.50
CA MET A 94 -0.85 -23.74 -2.31
C MET A 94 0.00 -23.91 -1.05
N SER A 95 0.66 -25.05 -0.89
CA SER A 95 1.55 -25.29 0.24
C SER A 95 2.71 -24.32 0.28
N LYS A 96 3.31 -24.02 -0.86
CA LYS A 96 4.38 -23.02 -0.99
C LYS A 96 3.88 -21.62 -0.68
N PHE A 97 2.68 -21.28 -1.16
CA PHE A 97 2.05 -20.00 -0.88
C PHE A 97 1.80 -19.81 0.62
N GLU A 98 1.23 -20.81 1.28
CA GLU A 98 0.96 -20.76 2.72
C GLU A 98 2.23 -20.67 3.56
N PHE A 99 3.30 -21.33 3.11
CA PHE A 99 4.61 -21.23 3.77
C PHE A 99 5.18 -19.80 3.69
N LEU A 100 5.08 -19.16 2.52
CA LEU A 100 5.59 -17.80 2.29
C LEU A 100 4.70 -16.72 2.94
N HIS A 101 3.42 -16.98 3.07
CA HIS A 101 2.43 -16.01 3.55
C HIS A 101 1.53 -16.61 4.64
N PRO A 102 2.10 -16.96 5.80
CA PRO A 102 1.29 -17.50 6.89
C PRO A 102 0.30 -16.43 7.38
N GLY A 103 -0.94 -16.82 7.60
CA GLY A 103 -2.00 -15.94 8.06
C GLY A 103 -2.83 -15.25 6.98
N ILE A 104 -2.52 -15.49 5.71
CA ILE A 104 -3.35 -15.00 4.59
C ILE A 104 -4.51 -15.98 4.28
#